data_ece3165a99603c8de5b5d29cffac8559
#
_entry.id   ece3165a99603c8de5b5d29cffac8559
#
_cell.length_a   1.000
_cell.length_b   1.000
_cell.length_c   1.000
_cell.angle_alpha   90.00
_cell.angle_beta   90.00
_cell.angle_gamma   90.00
#
_symmetry.space_group_name_H-M   'P 1'
#
loop_
_entity.id
_entity.type
_entity.pdbx_description
1 polymer ?
#
loop_
_entity_poly.entity_id
_entity_poly.type
_entity_poly.pdbx_seq_one_letter_code
_entity_poly.pdbx_strand_id
1 'polypeptide(L)'
;MHAYVLETDRLTLRCPTVADAPAAFVWCADPEVNRFMPYSLYTRVEDVAAWLKTVEEGGLYDFALVRRADGLVMGTCGIYPGDTPDQPWSFGYNLRRDCWGQGYATEASRAMIDFAFRIFGVREFVAGHAVANPASGHVMAHCGLVPDHLGSYSRFDGSETFPACFQRLTLDRQGQAHRYAFRPMTKAQRLECLSWPEAASALPPSCLAAMDESDNPAGWVALTQKDGSVLLTFAMRPALTGQGRGVQFVRACAALARECFGWDMPIFAQVPATDRRTLHVLARIGFREAAPEPPSFVRMELAP
;
A
#
# COMPACT_ATOMS: atom_id res chain seq x y z
N MET A 1 15.43 -10.22 22.66
CA MET A 1 15.59 -11.41 21.79
C MET A 1 14.33 -11.55 20.95
N HIS A 2 14.45 -11.45 19.67
CA HIS A 2 13.35 -11.51 18.71
C HIS A 2 12.72 -12.92 18.75
N ALA A 3 11.46 -13.02 19.14
CA ALA A 3 10.81 -14.32 19.34
C ALA A 3 10.11 -14.87 18.07
N TYR A 4 10.07 -14.08 16.99
CA TYR A 4 9.27 -14.42 15.82
C TYR A 4 10.12 -14.99 14.69
N VAL A 5 9.67 -16.13 14.16
CA VAL A 5 10.14 -16.69 12.89
C VAL A 5 8.92 -16.88 12.01
N LEU A 6 8.97 -16.33 10.79
CA LEU A 6 7.90 -16.47 9.82
C LEU A 6 8.37 -17.43 8.72
N GLU A 7 7.54 -18.37 8.36
CA GLU A 7 7.81 -19.30 7.27
C GLU A 7 6.83 -19.08 6.12
N THR A 8 7.35 -19.12 4.92
CA THR A 8 6.60 -19.09 3.67
C THR A 8 6.95 -20.32 2.82
N ASP A 9 6.44 -20.41 1.62
CA ASP A 9 6.77 -21.51 0.71
C ASP A 9 8.28 -21.60 0.43
N ARG A 10 8.95 -20.45 0.25
CA ARG A 10 10.36 -20.38 -0.18
C ARG A 10 11.29 -19.71 0.82
N LEU A 11 10.76 -19.02 1.84
CA LEU A 11 11.55 -18.20 2.76
C LEU A 11 11.34 -18.61 4.22
N THR A 12 12.41 -18.44 5.00
CA THR A 12 12.37 -18.28 6.45
C THR A 12 12.78 -16.84 6.78
N LEU A 13 11.91 -16.10 7.46
CA LEU A 13 12.19 -14.78 7.97
C LEU A 13 12.50 -14.93 9.46
N ARG A 14 13.74 -14.68 9.85
CA ARG A 14 14.20 -14.81 11.24
C ARG A 14 14.94 -13.55 11.69
N CYS A 15 15.11 -13.38 12.98
CA CYS A 15 15.96 -12.32 13.49
C CYS A 15 17.34 -12.35 12.80
N PRO A 16 17.82 -11.24 12.26
CA PRO A 16 19.20 -11.13 11.78
C PRO A 16 20.15 -11.21 12.98
N THR A 17 21.32 -11.78 12.77
CA THR A 17 22.37 -11.89 13.78
C THR A 17 23.67 -11.29 13.27
N VAL A 18 24.60 -11.00 14.16
CA VAL A 18 25.96 -10.54 13.78
C VAL A 18 26.65 -11.52 12.83
N ALA A 19 26.36 -12.82 12.95
CA ALA A 19 26.92 -13.86 12.06
C ALA A 19 26.49 -13.69 10.59
N ASP A 20 25.38 -12.99 10.32
CA ASP A 20 24.91 -12.70 8.97
C ASP A 20 25.69 -11.57 8.28
N ALA A 21 26.60 -10.87 8.97
CA ALA A 21 27.30 -9.69 8.44
C ALA A 21 28.05 -9.95 7.12
N PRO A 22 28.80 -11.06 6.95
CA PRO A 22 29.45 -11.34 5.67
C PRO A 22 28.47 -11.51 4.50
N ALA A 23 27.33 -12.16 4.75
CA ALA A 23 26.26 -12.28 3.75
C ALA A 23 25.59 -10.94 3.49
N ALA A 24 25.26 -10.18 4.53
CA ALA A 24 24.63 -8.88 4.43
C ALA A 24 25.50 -7.85 3.71
N PHE A 25 26.81 -7.91 3.87
CA PHE A 25 27.74 -7.02 3.19
C PHE A 25 27.63 -7.10 1.67
N VAL A 26 27.23 -8.25 1.10
CA VAL A 26 27.05 -8.42 -0.35
C VAL A 26 26.06 -7.41 -0.93
N TRP A 27 24.96 -7.13 -0.25
CA TRP A 27 23.97 -6.14 -0.73
C TRP A 27 24.12 -4.77 -0.07
N CYS A 28 24.64 -4.69 1.15
CA CYS A 28 24.90 -3.42 1.82
C CYS A 28 26.02 -2.63 1.15
N ALA A 29 26.95 -3.29 0.48
CA ALA A 29 28.04 -2.68 -0.27
C ALA A 29 27.76 -2.57 -1.78
N ASP A 30 26.64 -3.09 -2.29
CA ASP A 30 26.30 -2.98 -3.72
C ASP A 30 25.64 -1.61 -3.99
N PRO A 31 26.25 -0.73 -4.83
CA PRO A 31 25.69 0.59 -5.15
C PRO A 31 24.31 0.54 -5.80
N GLU A 32 24.02 -0.50 -6.60
CA GLU A 32 22.71 -0.64 -7.25
C GLU A 32 21.61 -0.99 -6.23
N VAL A 33 21.90 -1.85 -5.26
CA VAL A 33 20.96 -2.16 -4.16
C VAL A 33 20.71 -0.94 -3.30
N ASN A 34 21.76 -0.16 -3.04
CA ASN A 34 21.69 0.99 -2.13
C ASN A 34 21.34 2.31 -2.83
N ARG A 35 21.10 2.30 -4.14
CA ARG A 35 20.83 3.51 -4.92
C ARG A 35 19.72 4.38 -4.32
N PHE A 36 18.66 3.76 -3.81
CA PHE A 36 17.48 4.44 -3.25
C PHE A 36 17.28 4.18 -1.76
N MET A 37 18.29 3.63 -1.08
CA MET A 37 18.16 3.36 0.35
C MET A 37 18.40 4.64 1.18
N PRO A 38 17.74 4.79 2.33
CA PRO A 38 17.90 5.97 3.17
C PRO A 38 19.23 6.02 3.93
N TYR A 39 19.98 4.93 3.97
CA TYR A 39 21.31 4.87 4.59
C TYR A 39 22.42 4.90 3.54
N SER A 40 23.60 5.30 3.95
CA SER A 40 24.78 5.36 3.09
C SER A 40 25.34 3.97 2.81
N LEU A 41 26.05 3.86 1.69
CA LEU A 41 26.71 2.61 1.29
C LEU A 41 27.70 2.14 2.37
N TYR A 42 27.62 0.89 2.75
CA TYR A 42 28.59 0.28 3.65
C TYR A 42 29.88 -0.07 2.89
N THR A 43 31.01 0.27 3.47
CA THR A 43 32.33 0.02 2.88
C THR A 43 33.12 -1.05 3.62
N ARG A 44 32.68 -1.46 4.81
CA ARG A 44 33.35 -2.43 5.67
C ARG A 44 32.32 -3.40 6.26
N VAL A 45 32.70 -4.67 6.36
CA VAL A 45 31.83 -5.69 6.95
C VAL A 45 31.62 -5.48 8.45
N GLU A 46 32.57 -4.85 9.14
CA GLU A 46 32.47 -4.53 10.56
C GLU A 46 31.35 -3.54 10.85
N ASP A 47 31.14 -2.58 9.93
CA ASP A 47 30.06 -1.60 10.07
C ASP A 47 28.68 -2.28 9.88
N VAL A 48 28.58 -3.25 8.98
CA VAL A 48 27.40 -4.10 8.85
C VAL A 48 27.18 -4.96 10.10
N ALA A 49 28.26 -5.53 10.67
CA ALA A 49 28.18 -6.29 11.92
C ALA A 49 27.72 -5.41 13.10
N ALA A 50 28.20 -4.16 13.18
CA ALA A 50 27.76 -3.20 14.19
C ALA A 50 26.27 -2.86 14.04
N TRP A 51 25.79 -2.61 12.82
CA TRP A 51 24.36 -2.43 12.55
C TRP A 51 23.54 -3.65 12.94
N LEU A 52 23.93 -4.86 12.50
CA LEU A 52 23.22 -6.10 12.84
C LEU A 52 23.16 -6.34 14.35
N LYS A 53 24.21 -5.95 15.09
CA LYS A 53 24.20 -6.03 16.54
C LYS A 53 23.09 -5.15 17.15
N THR A 54 22.89 -3.94 16.64
CA THR A 54 21.81 -3.06 17.13
C THR A 54 20.42 -3.66 16.83
N VAL A 55 20.27 -4.33 15.67
CA VAL A 55 19.04 -5.02 15.31
C VAL A 55 18.81 -6.26 16.19
N GLU A 56 19.85 -7.04 16.45
CA GLU A 56 19.79 -8.24 17.31
C GLU A 56 19.41 -7.88 18.76
N GLU A 57 19.90 -6.75 19.27
CA GLU A 57 19.67 -6.29 20.64
C GLU A 57 18.35 -5.56 20.83
N GLY A 58 17.87 -4.81 19.82
CA GLY A 58 16.73 -3.91 19.92
C GLY A 58 15.70 -3.96 18.81
N GLY A 59 16.01 -4.57 17.69
CA GLY A 59 15.09 -4.66 16.55
C GLY A 59 13.99 -5.68 16.80
N LEU A 60 12.75 -5.22 16.96
CA LEU A 60 11.63 -6.11 17.27
C LEU A 60 11.05 -6.77 16.00
N TYR A 61 11.17 -6.13 14.85
CA TYR A 61 10.44 -6.51 13.65
C TYR A 61 11.30 -6.47 12.38
N ASP A 62 12.62 -6.60 12.55
CA ASP A 62 13.57 -6.77 11.46
C ASP A 62 13.86 -8.25 11.25
N PHE A 63 13.90 -8.67 10.00
CA PHE A 63 14.07 -10.06 9.61
C PHE A 63 15.17 -10.20 8.56
N ALA A 64 16.05 -11.19 8.73
CA ALA A 64 16.87 -11.73 7.66
C ALA A 64 16.00 -12.62 6.78
N LEU A 65 16.12 -12.45 5.47
CA LEU A 65 15.46 -13.28 4.47
C LEU A 65 16.36 -14.46 4.12
N VAL A 66 15.98 -15.66 4.51
CA VAL A 66 16.73 -16.89 4.27
C VAL A 66 15.96 -17.76 3.27
N ARG A 67 16.61 -18.11 2.17
CA ARG A 67 16.02 -19.02 1.18
C ARG A 67 16.05 -20.46 1.70
N ARG A 68 14.88 -21.10 1.77
CA ARG A 68 14.73 -22.43 2.38
C ARG A 68 15.46 -23.54 1.60
N ALA A 69 15.58 -23.38 0.28
CA ALA A 69 16.17 -24.41 -0.59
C ALA A 69 17.66 -24.68 -0.29
N ASP A 70 18.41 -23.67 0.12
CA ASP A 70 19.86 -23.75 0.28
C ASP A 70 20.41 -22.98 1.49
N GLY A 71 19.56 -22.35 2.29
CA GLY A 71 19.97 -21.59 3.46
C GLY A 71 20.62 -20.24 3.14
N LEU A 72 20.56 -19.76 1.89
CA LEU A 72 21.13 -18.48 1.49
C LEU A 72 20.45 -17.30 2.20
N VAL A 73 21.21 -16.52 2.96
CA VAL A 73 20.77 -15.22 3.49
C VAL A 73 20.87 -14.23 2.34
N MET A 74 19.69 -13.72 1.90
CA MET A 74 19.60 -12.99 0.64
C MET A 74 19.16 -11.53 0.78
N GLY A 75 18.82 -11.08 1.97
CA GLY A 75 18.35 -9.73 2.21
C GLY A 75 17.85 -9.53 3.63
N THR A 76 17.32 -8.36 3.86
CA THR A 76 16.58 -8.03 5.07
C THR A 76 15.24 -7.39 4.74
N CYS A 77 14.30 -7.53 5.63
CA CYS A 77 13.05 -6.80 5.61
C CYS A 77 12.65 -6.43 7.03
N GLY A 78 11.81 -5.41 7.17
CA GLY A 78 11.31 -4.99 8.47
C GLY A 78 9.92 -4.41 8.36
N ILE A 79 9.17 -4.49 9.47
CA ILE A 79 7.86 -3.89 9.60
C ILE A 79 7.79 -3.12 10.90
N TYR A 80 7.30 -1.88 10.86
CA TYR A 80 7.47 -0.93 11.95
C TYR A 80 6.14 -0.27 12.32
N PRO A 81 5.79 -0.21 13.61
CA PRO A 81 4.62 0.52 14.08
C PRO A 81 4.72 2.01 13.71
N GLY A 82 3.59 2.65 13.54
CA GLY A 82 3.54 4.11 13.47
C GLY A 82 3.87 4.74 14.84
N ASP A 83 4.17 6.03 14.84
CA ASP A 83 4.52 6.78 16.06
C ASP A 83 3.37 6.82 17.09
N THR A 84 2.14 6.66 16.62
CA THR A 84 0.93 6.54 17.45
C THR A 84 0.11 5.31 17.03
N PRO A 85 -0.75 4.77 17.93
CA PRO A 85 -1.57 3.58 17.63
C PRO A 85 -2.49 3.73 16.40
N ASP A 86 -2.88 4.95 16.08
CA ASP A 86 -3.77 5.24 14.94
C ASP A 86 -3.04 5.42 13.61
N GLN A 87 -1.70 5.46 13.65
CA GLN A 87 -0.92 5.58 12.42
C GLN A 87 -0.72 4.21 11.76
N PRO A 88 -0.65 4.18 10.42
CA PRO A 88 -0.37 2.94 9.69
C PRO A 88 1.02 2.43 10.01
N TRP A 89 1.17 1.11 10.03
CA TRP A 89 2.49 0.50 10.10
C TRP A 89 3.20 0.62 8.75
N SER A 90 4.50 0.85 8.81
CA SER A 90 5.35 0.89 7.62
C SER A 90 6.15 -0.40 7.47
N PHE A 91 6.63 -0.68 6.25
CA PHE A 91 7.54 -1.78 6.01
C PHE A 91 8.55 -1.43 4.91
N GLY A 92 9.69 -2.12 4.96
CA GLY A 92 10.74 -1.99 3.99
C GLY A 92 11.46 -3.31 3.75
N TYR A 93 12.22 -3.38 2.67
CA TYR A 93 12.99 -4.55 2.30
C TYR A 93 14.18 -4.16 1.42
N ASN A 94 15.20 -4.98 1.46
CA ASN A 94 16.28 -5.01 0.48
C ASN A 94 16.67 -6.45 0.18
N LEU A 95 17.17 -6.66 -1.01
CA LEU A 95 17.65 -7.97 -1.47
C LEU A 95 18.93 -7.81 -2.25
N ARG A 96 19.83 -8.79 -2.13
CA ARG A 96 20.97 -8.90 -3.03
C ARG A 96 20.49 -8.99 -4.48
N ARG A 97 21.24 -8.38 -5.38
CA ARG A 97 20.82 -8.14 -6.78
C ARG A 97 20.52 -9.42 -7.56
N ASP A 98 21.29 -10.48 -7.35
CA ASP A 98 21.09 -11.78 -8.02
C ASP A 98 19.80 -12.52 -7.57
N CYS A 99 19.11 -12.02 -6.55
CA CYS A 99 17.80 -12.51 -6.11
C CYS A 99 16.62 -11.65 -6.59
N TRP A 100 16.86 -10.59 -7.38
CA TRP A 100 15.79 -9.74 -7.90
C TRP A 100 14.95 -10.44 -8.97
N GLY A 101 13.73 -9.93 -9.20
CA GLY A 101 12.82 -10.43 -10.25
C GLY A 101 12.18 -11.78 -9.96
N GLN A 102 12.47 -12.42 -8.82
CA GLN A 102 12.00 -13.77 -8.48
C GLN A 102 10.81 -13.77 -7.51
N GLY A 103 10.27 -12.59 -7.15
CA GLY A 103 9.10 -12.43 -6.29
C GLY A 103 9.38 -12.56 -4.79
N TYR A 104 10.61 -12.71 -4.34
CA TYR A 104 10.95 -12.87 -2.93
C TYR A 104 10.57 -11.66 -2.07
N ALA A 105 10.77 -10.43 -2.57
CA ALA A 105 10.37 -9.22 -1.84
C ALA A 105 8.85 -9.19 -1.60
N THR A 106 8.05 -9.56 -2.60
CA THR A 106 6.59 -9.64 -2.48
C THR A 106 6.16 -10.70 -1.47
N GLU A 107 6.79 -11.89 -1.52
CA GLU A 107 6.52 -13.00 -0.60
C GLU A 107 6.83 -12.61 0.85
N ALA A 108 8.00 -12.00 1.09
CA ALA A 108 8.40 -11.50 2.40
C ALA A 108 7.47 -10.40 2.92
N SER A 109 7.13 -9.42 2.08
CA SER A 109 6.23 -8.33 2.46
C SER A 109 4.83 -8.83 2.83
N ARG A 110 4.28 -9.79 2.09
CA ARG A 110 3.00 -10.42 2.43
C ARG A 110 3.05 -11.15 3.77
N ALA A 111 4.14 -11.89 4.03
CA ALA A 111 4.32 -12.58 5.31
C ALA A 111 4.39 -11.59 6.48
N MET A 112 5.08 -10.46 6.33
CA MET A 112 5.14 -9.42 7.35
C MET A 112 3.77 -8.74 7.59
N ILE A 113 3.02 -8.45 6.53
CA ILE A 113 1.67 -7.88 6.62
C ILE A 113 0.73 -8.85 7.35
N ASP A 114 0.73 -10.14 6.99
CA ASP A 114 -0.06 -11.18 7.64
C ASP A 114 0.33 -11.35 9.12
N PHE A 115 1.62 -11.35 9.42
CA PHE A 115 2.15 -11.37 10.78
C PHE A 115 1.64 -10.18 11.62
N ALA A 116 1.75 -8.96 11.10
CA ALA A 116 1.31 -7.76 11.81
C ALA A 116 -0.21 -7.77 12.05
N PHE A 117 -0.98 -8.26 11.08
CA PHE A 117 -2.43 -8.43 11.26
C PHE A 117 -2.75 -9.48 12.34
N ARG A 118 -2.18 -10.69 12.25
CA ARG A 118 -2.53 -11.80 13.14
C ARG A 118 -2.08 -11.58 14.58
N ILE A 119 -0.92 -10.98 14.78
CA ILE A 119 -0.33 -10.82 16.11
C ILE A 119 -0.78 -9.52 16.79
N PHE A 120 -0.90 -8.44 16.02
CA PHE A 120 -1.16 -7.09 16.56
C PHE A 120 -2.49 -6.48 16.12
N GLY A 121 -3.24 -7.14 15.22
CA GLY A 121 -4.51 -6.63 14.70
C GLY A 121 -4.36 -5.45 13.72
N VAL A 122 -3.14 -5.23 13.20
CA VAL A 122 -2.84 -4.10 12.30
C VAL A 122 -3.53 -4.29 10.96
N ARG A 123 -4.23 -3.24 10.50
CA ARG A 123 -4.97 -3.28 9.23
C ARG A 123 -4.58 -2.17 8.26
N GLU A 124 -3.82 -1.19 8.69
CA GLU A 124 -3.38 -0.06 7.89
C GLU A 124 -1.87 -0.10 7.71
N PHE A 125 -1.43 -0.09 6.46
CA PHE A 125 -0.01 -0.12 6.10
C PHE A 125 0.34 0.98 5.13
N VAL A 126 1.55 1.47 5.23
CA VAL A 126 2.15 2.44 4.31
C VAL A 126 3.54 1.97 3.91
N ALA A 127 3.91 2.21 2.66
CA ALA A 127 5.28 2.06 2.20
C ALA A 127 5.56 3.11 1.13
N GLY A 128 6.80 3.58 1.07
CA GLY A 128 7.25 4.56 0.08
C GLY A 128 8.36 4.01 -0.80
N HIS A 129 8.39 4.43 -2.05
CA HIS A 129 9.51 4.16 -2.94
C HIS A 129 9.88 5.43 -3.72
N ALA A 130 11.15 5.56 -4.06
CA ALA A 130 11.58 6.61 -4.98
C ALA A 130 10.81 6.48 -6.31
N VAL A 131 10.34 7.59 -6.88
CA VAL A 131 9.66 7.58 -8.20
C VAL A 131 10.54 6.92 -9.27
N ALA A 132 11.86 7.09 -9.15
CA ALA A 132 12.85 6.47 -10.03
C ALA A 132 13.05 4.95 -9.76
N ASN A 133 12.36 4.35 -8.76
CA ASN A 133 12.41 2.92 -8.44
C ASN A 133 11.05 2.23 -8.65
N PRO A 134 10.58 2.06 -9.90
CA PRO A 134 9.29 1.43 -10.16
C PRO A 134 9.24 -0.04 -9.70
N ALA A 135 10.39 -0.73 -9.61
CA ALA A 135 10.43 -2.11 -9.16
C ALA A 135 9.91 -2.27 -7.73
N SER A 136 10.30 -1.35 -6.82
CA SER A 136 9.77 -1.33 -5.45
C SER A 136 8.26 -1.01 -5.44
N GLY A 137 7.81 -0.07 -6.28
CA GLY A 137 6.39 0.22 -6.45
C GLY A 137 5.56 -0.99 -6.90
N HIS A 138 6.10 -1.81 -7.81
CA HIS A 138 5.45 -3.05 -8.24
C HIS A 138 5.34 -4.08 -7.10
N VAL A 139 6.35 -4.22 -6.25
CA VAL A 139 6.26 -5.10 -5.07
C VAL A 139 5.12 -4.67 -4.16
N MET A 140 5.02 -3.36 -3.87
CA MET A 140 3.95 -2.79 -3.04
C MET A 140 2.57 -3.04 -3.67
N ALA A 141 2.42 -2.80 -4.97
CA ALA A 141 1.17 -3.05 -5.70
C ALA A 141 0.78 -4.55 -5.68
N HIS A 142 1.75 -5.46 -5.79
CA HIS A 142 1.49 -6.89 -5.64
C HIS A 142 1.06 -7.30 -4.22
N CYS A 143 1.44 -6.53 -3.20
CA CYS A 143 0.93 -6.71 -1.84
C CYS A 143 -0.45 -6.08 -1.62
N GLY A 144 -1.01 -5.37 -2.60
CA GLY A 144 -2.32 -4.73 -2.52
C GLY A 144 -2.29 -3.26 -2.12
N LEU A 145 -1.09 -2.66 -1.99
CA LEU A 145 -0.99 -1.23 -1.77
C LEU A 145 -1.39 -0.48 -3.04
N VAL A 146 -1.97 0.69 -2.86
CA VAL A 146 -2.31 1.62 -3.96
C VAL A 146 -1.66 2.98 -3.70
N PRO A 147 -1.32 3.74 -4.74
CA PRO A 147 -0.78 5.09 -4.61
C PRO A 147 -1.70 6.00 -3.77
N ASP A 148 -1.11 6.74 -2.84
CA ASP A 148 -1.82 7.61 -1.89
C ASP A 148 -1.42 9.08 -2.07
N HIS A 149 -0.11 9.38 -2.00
CA HIS A 149 0.39 10.73 -2.24
C HIS A 149 1.84 10.71 -2.77
N LEU A 150 2.23 11.82 -3.38
CA LEU A 150 3.63 12.11 -3.72
C LEU A 150 4.29 12.90 -2.58
N GLY A 151 5.59 12.70 -2.43
CA GLY A 151 6.39 13.37 -1.43
C GLY A 151 7.87 13.16 -1.70
N SER A 152 8.66 13.17 -0.66
CA SER A 152 10.10 12.88 -0.75
C SER A 152 10.60 12.23 0.54
N TYR A 153 11.75 11.57 0.45
CA TYR A 153 12.55 11.17 1.60
C TYR A 153 14.03 11.43 1.31
N SER A 154 14.81 11.62 2.36
CA SER A 154 16.25 11.88 2.25
C SER A 154 17.06 10.74 2.84
N ARG A 155 18.32 10.64 2.42
CA ARG A 155 19.29 9.84 3.14
C ARG A 155 19.44 10.38 4.56
N PHE A 156 19.73 9.52 5.50
CA PHE A 156 19.88 9.89 6.92
C PHE A 156 21.02 10.90 7.16
N ASP A 157 22.02 10.93 6.30
CA ASP A 157 23.12 11.89 6.33
C ASP A 157 22.78 13.20 5.58
N GLY A 158 21.59 13.33 5.02
CA GLY A 158 21.14 14.50 4.27
C GLY A 158 21.78 14.69 2.88
N SER A 159 22.61 13.75 2.43
CA SER A 159 23.39 13.88 1.17
C SER A 159 22.52 13.89 -0.09
N GLU A 160 21.34 13.25 -0.06
CA GLU A 160 20.48 13.12 -1.23
C GLU A 160 19.01 13.04 -0.81
N THR A 161 18.12 13.67 -1.62
CA THR A 161 16.68 13.63 -1.44
C THR A 161 16.03 13.03 -2.70
N PHE A 162 15.14 12.06 -2.50
CA PHE A 162 14.45 11.34 -3.56
C PHE A 162 12.98 11.76 -3.62
N PRO A 163 12.48 12.21 -4.77
CA PRO A 163 11.03 12.25 -5.01
C PRO A 163 10.44 10.85 -4.83
N ALA A 164 9.36 10.73 -4.08
CA ALA A 164 8.78 9.44 -3.68
C ALA A 164 7.29 9.38 -3.94
N CYS A 165 6.81 8.16 -4.20
CA CYS A 165 5.40 7.80 -4.15
C CYS A 165 5.16 6.97 -2.90
N PHE A 166 4.25 7.43 -2.05
CA PHE A 166 3.77 6.69 -0.89
C PHE A 166 2.50 5.95 -1.27
N GLN A 167 2.46 4.67 -0.90
CA GLN A 167 1.34 3.78 -1.19
C GLN A 167 0.74 3.28 0.12
N ARG A 168 -0.56 3.00 0.13
CA ARG A 168 -1.28 2.52 1.30
C ARG A 168 -2.08 1.26 1.02
N LEU A 169 -2.25 0.46 2.07
CA LEU A 169 -3.11 -0.71 2.12
C LEU A 169 -4.01 -0.62 3.35
N THR A 170 -5.29 -0.95 3.16
CA THR A 170 -6.20 -1.23 4.26
C THR A 170 -6.73 -2.65 4.08
N LEU A 171 -6.43 -3.52 5.03
CA LEU A 171 -6.98 -4.88 5.07
C LEU A 171 -8.47 -4.87 5.42
N ASP A 172 -9.22 -5.82 4.90
CA ASP A 172 -10.59 -6.05 5.33
C ASP A 172 -10.65 -6.63 6.76
N ARG A 173 -11.86 -6.95 7.25
CA ARG A 173 -12.03 -7.47 8.61
C ARG A 173 -11.39 -8.83 8.83
N GLN A 174 -11.19 -9.60 7.77
CA GLN A 174 -10.56 -10.92 7.79
C GLN A 174 -9.05 -10.88 7.56
N GLY A 175 -8.48 -9.68 7.38
CA GLY A 175 -7.05 -9.50 7.11
C GLY A 175 -6.67 -9.68 5.65
N GLN A 176 -7.65 -9.65 4.73
CA GLN A 176 -7.38 -9.80 3.31
C GLN A 176 -7.04 -8.46 2.66
N ALA A 177 -6.01 -8.46 1.82
CA ALA A 177 -5.69 -7.36 0.92
C ALA A 177 -6.49 -7.49 -0.37
N HIS A 178 -7.24 -6.45 -0.73
CA HIS A 178 -8.01 -6.44 -1.97
C HIS A 178 -7.40 -5.48 -2.98
N ARG A 179 -7.29 -5.96 -4.22
CA ARG A 179 -6.87 -5.17 -5.38
C ARG A 179 -8.04 -5.02 -6.33
N TYR A 180 -8.12 -3.85 -6.95
CA TYR A 180 -9.19 -3.54 -7.89
C TYR A 180 -8.59 -3.15 -9.23
N ALA A 181 -9.04 -3.82 -10.31
CA ALA A 181 -8.76 -3.44 -11.68
C ALA A 181 -9.98 -2.74 -12.28
N PHE A 182 -9.75 -1.65 -13.01
CA PHE A 182 -10.83 -0.86 -13.61
C PHE A 182 -10.90 -1.12 -15.11
N ARG A 183 -12.08 -1.48 -15.61
CA ARG A 183 -12.30 -1.83 -17.02
C ARG A 183 -13.59 -1.18 -17.54
N PRO A 184 -13.71 -0.96 -18.87
CA PRO A 184 -14.99 -0.61 -19.46
C PRO A 184 -16.08 -1.57 -19.07
N MET A 185 -17.21 -1.02 -18.63
CA MET A 185 -18.34 -1.83 -18.14
C MET A 185 -19.08 -2.51 -19.29
N THR A 186 -19.29 -3.81 -19.19
CA THR A 186 -20.13 -4.56 -20.13
C THR A 186 -21.62 -4.23 -19.92
N LYS A 187 -22.44 -4.51 -20.94
CA LYS A 187 -23.90 -4.34 -20.85
C LYS A 187 -24.52 -5.16 -19.70
N ALA A 188 -24.04 -6.38 -19.49
CA ALA A 188 -24.51 -7.25 -18.41
C ALA A 188 -24.18 -6.67 -17.03
N GLN A 189 -22.93 -6.23 -16.82
CA GLN A 189 -22.50 -5.59 -15.58
C GLN A 189 -23.29 -4.31 -15.29
N ARG A 190 -23.57 -3.52 -16.35
CA ARG A 190 -24.39 -2.33 -16.21
C ARG A 190 -25.81 -2.63 -15.74
N LEU A 191 -26.44 -3.67 -16.28
CA LEU A 191 -27.78 -4.09 -15.85
C LEU A 191 -27.76 -4.62 -14.40
N GLU A 192 -26.72 -5.35 -14.01
CA GLU A 192 -26.54 -5.79 -12.62
C GLU A 192 -26.43 -4.57 -11.67
N CYS A 193 -25.57 -3.61 -11.98
CA CYS A 193 -25.39 -2.42 -11.16
C CYS A 193 -26.67 -1.60 -11.01
N LEU A 194 -27.50 -1.50 -12.06
CA LEU A 194 -28.78 -0.80 -12.00
C LEU A 194 -29.79 -1.48 -11.05
N SER A 195 -29.60 -2.73 -10.71
CA SER A 195 -30.42 -3.46 -9.73
C SER A 195 -30.02 -3.17 -8.27
N TRP A 196 -28.88 -2.51 -8.04
CA TRP A 196 -28.43 -2.19 -6.67
C TRP A 196 -29.23 -1.02 -6.10
N PRO A 197 -29.66 -1.09 -4.82
CA PRO A 197 -30.54 -0.08 -4.22
C PRO A 197 -30.00 1.35 -4.28
N GLU A 198 -28.69 1.50 -4.18
CA GLU A 198 -27.99 2.79 -4.11
C GLU A 198 -27.52 3.30 -5.49
N ALA A 199 -27.48 2.43 -6.50
CA ALA A 199 -26.89 2.74 -7.80
C ALA A 199 -27.90 3.17 -8.86
N ALA A 200 -29.19 2.85 -8.68
CA ALA A 200 -30.21 3.03 -9.72
C ALA A 200 -30.41 4.47 -10.20
N SER A 201 -30.11 5.46 -9.34
CA SER A 201 -30.26 6.88 -9.68
C SER A 201 -28.95 7.57 -10.10
N ALA A 202 -27.79 6.90 -9.98
CA ALA A 202 -26.48 7.55 -10.07
C ALA A 202 -25.50 6.93 -11.08
N LEU A 203 -25.89 5.88 -11.83
CA LEU A 203 -24.96 5.18 -12.74
C LEU A 203 -24.69 5.98 -14.02
N PRO A 204 -23.55 6.71 -14.11
CA PRO A 204 -23.22 7.52 -15.28
C PRO A 204 -23.01 6.68 -16.54
N PRO A 205 -23.17 7.26 -17.75
CA PRO A 205 -22.89 6.55 -19.01
C PRO A 205 -21.45 6.03 -19.12
N SER A 206 -20.49 6.79 -18.61
CA SER A 206 -19.03 6.55 -18.75
C SER A 206 -18.39 5.90 -17.54
N CYS A 207 -19.12 5.06 -16.78
CA CYS A 207 -18.54 4.38 -15.62
C CYS A 207 -17.71 3.16 -16.02
N LEU A 208 -16.69 2.87 -15.18
CA LEU A 208 -15.86 1.68 -15.25
C LEU A 208 -16.32 0.64 -14.22
N ALA A 209 -16.28 -0.63 -14.59
CA ALA A 209 -16.42 -1.72 -13.64
C ALA A 209 -15.12 -1.85 -12.83
N ALA A 210 -15.26 -1.95 -11.51
CA ALA A 210 -14.18 -2.34 -10.62
C ALA A 210 -14.24 -3.86 -10.42
N MET A 211 -13.17 -4.54 -10.83
CA MET A 211 -13.03 -5.99 -10.72
C MET A 211 -12.09 -6.32 -9.56
N ASP A 212 -12.43 -7.31 -8.76
CA ASP A 212 -11.55 -7.82 -7.71
C ASP A 212 -10.43 -8.73 -8.28
N GLU A 213 -9.57 -9.24 -7.41
CA GLU A 213 -8.44 -10.11 -7.75
C GLU A 213 -8.84 -11.45 -8.39
N SER A 214 -10.10 -11.86 -8.25
CA SER A 214 -10.68 -13.06 -8.86
C SER A 214 -11.48 -12.76 -10.13
N ASP A 215 -11.35 -11.54 -10.66
CA ASP A 215 -12.07 -11.05 -11.84
C ASP A 215 -13.60 -10.99 -11.67
N ASN A 216 -14.08 -10.84 -10.41
CA ASN A 216 -15.49 -10.65 -10.11
C ASN A 216 -15.83 -9.16 -9.99
N PRO A 217 -17.03 -8.73 -10.40
CA PRO A 217 -17.46 -7.35 -10.21
C PRO A 217 -17.56 -6.99 -8.72
N ALA A 218 -16.74 -6.03 -8.29
CA ALA A 218 -16.71 -5.55 -6.90
C ALA A 218 -17.47 -4.21 -6.73
N GLY A 219 -17.62 -3.47 -7.82
CA GLY A 219 -18.27 -2.18 -7.81
C GLY A 219 -18.15 -1.45 -9.15
N TRP A 220 -18.36 -0.16 -9.12
CA TRP A 220 -18.11 0.73 -10.26
C TRP A 220 -17.58 2.08 -9.80
N VAL A 221 -16.95 2.78 -10.73
CA VAL A 221 -16.46 4.15 -10.54
C VAL A 221 -16.73 4.97 -11.81
N ALA A 222 -17.07 6.24 -11.63
CA ALA A 222 -17.10 7.23 -12.69
C ALA A 222 -16.28 8.45 -12.27
N LEU A 223 -15.53 8.98 -13.21
CA LEU A 223 -14.68 10.16 -13.06
C LEU A 223 -15.18 11.22 -14.02
N THR A 224 -15.54 12.39 -13.50
CA THR A 224 -16.02 13.50 -14.34
C THR A 224 -15.24 14.76 -13.98
N GLN A 225 -14.51 15.31 -14.96
CA GLN A 225 -13.85 16.59 -14.76
C GLN A 225 -14.88 17.72 -14.72
N LYS A 226 -14.82 18.55 -13.68
CA LYS A 226 -15.74 19.65 -13.46
C LYS A 226 -15.03 20.78 -12.70
N ASP A 227 -15.08 21.98 -13.25
CA ASP A 227 -14.60 23.22 -12.60
C ASP A 227 -13.17 23.12 -12.02
N GLY A 228 -12.22 22.51 -12.79
CA GLY A 228 -10.83 22.33 -12.35
C GLY A 228 -10.63 21.24 -11.27
N SER A 229 -11.62 20.39 -11.06
CA SER A 229 -11.57 19.27 -10.10
C SER A 229 -12.13 18.01 -10.76
N VAL A 230 -11.95 16.86 -10.12
CA VAL A 230 -12.51 15.56 -10.54
C VAL A 230 -13.63 15.15 -9.61
N LEU A 231 -14.85 15.05 -10.11
CA LEU A 231 -15.95 14.41 -9.39
C LEU A 231 -15.75 12.90 -9.43
N LEU A 232 -15.60 12.30 -8.27
CA LEU A 232 -15.51 10.86 -8.03
C LEU A 232 -16.90 10.35 -7.62
N THR A 233 -17.52 9.54 -8.46
CA THR A 233 -18.75 8.83 -8.17
C THR A 233 -18.50 7.34 -8.19
N PHE A 234 -18.98 6.63 -7.18
CA PHE A 234 -18.69 5.20 -7.04
C PHE A 234 -19.80 4.47 -6.28
N ALA A 235 -19.89 3.16 -6.49
CA ALA A 235 -20.60 2.28 -5.58
C ALA A 235 -19.91 0.93 -5.49
N MET A 236 -19.92 0.34 -4.30
CA MET A 236 -19.47 -1.03 -4.07
C MET A 236 -20.68 -1.98 -4.16
N ARG A 237 -20.44 -3.18 -4.68
CA ARG A 237 -21.45 -4.25 -4.72
C ARG A 237 -22.03 -4.48 -3.32
N PRO A 238 -23.37 -4.48 -3.15
CA PRO A 238 -24.00 -4.58 -1.82
C PRO A 238 -23.51 -5.79 -0.99
N ALA A 239 -23.30 -6.95 -1.63
CA ALA A 239 -22.80 -8.14 -0.97
C ALA A 239 -21.39 -8.00 -0.33
N LEU A 240 -20.60 -7.03 -0.78
CA LEU A 240 -19.25 -6.76 -0.26
C LEU A 240 -19.24 -5.66 0.81
N THR A 241 -20.37 -5.00 1.02
CA THR A 241 -20.47 -3.94 2.03
C THR A 241 -20.46 -4.53 3.44
N GLY A 242 -19.92 -3.78 4.41
CA GLY A 242 -19.83 -4.24 5.81
C GLY A 242 -18.65 -5.17 6.12
N GLN A 243 -17.91 -5.62 5.11
CA GLN A 243 -16.75 -6.51 5.27
C GLN A 243 -15.44 -5.76 5.57
N GLY A 244 -15.43 -4.43 5.58
CA GLY A 244 -14.24 -3.61 5.79
C GLY A 244 -13.48 -3.24 4.52
N ARG A 245 -13.99 -3.60 3.34
CA ARG A 245 -13.36 -3.36 2.03
C ARG A 245 -13.49 -1.91 1.53
N GLY A 246 -14.43 -1.12 2.07
CA GLY A 246 -14.80 0.19 1.53
C GLY A 246 -13.63 1.18 1.47
N VAL A 247 -12.77 1.24 2.49
CA VAL A 247 -11.63 2.14 2.53
C VAL A 247 -10.65 1.83 1.39
N GLN A 248 -10.28 0.57 1.23
CA GLN A 248 -9.36 0.16 0.16
C GLN A 248 -9.97 0.36 -1.23
N PHE A 249 -11.27 0.09 -1.39
CA PHE A 249 -11.99 0.32 -2.64
C PHE A 249 -11.98 1.80 -3.05
N VAL A 250 -12.35 2.70 -2.16
CA VAL A 250 -12.41 4.13 -2.46
C VAL A 250 -11.00 4.71 -2.66
N ARG A 251 -10.00 4.21 -1.93
CA ARG A 251 -8.59 4.56 -2.16
C ARG A 251 -8.14 4.17 -3.57
N ALA A 252 -8.50 2.98 -4.05
CA ALA A 252 -8.21 2.56 -5.41
C ALA A 252 -8.91 3.44 -6.46
N CYS A 253 -10.16 3.85 -6.20
CA CYS A 253 -10.88 4.79 -7.07
C CYS A 253 -10.20 6.17 -7.12
N ALA A 254 -9.72 6.68 -5.98
CA ALA A 254 -8.98 7.94 -5.92
C ALA A 254 -7.62 7.85 -6.64
N ALA A 255 -6.91 6.72 -6.48
CA ALA A 255 -5.66 6.47 -7.20
C ALA A 255 -5.88 6.45 -8.72
N LEU A 256 -6.95 5.82 -9.20
CA LEU A 256 -7.35 5.85 -10.61
C LEU A 256 -7.61 7.30 -11.08
N ALA A 257 -8.27 8.12 -10.28
CA ALA A 257 -8.51 9.52 -10.63
C ALA A 257 -7.20 10.29 -10.80
N ARG A 258 -6.21 10.08 -9.91
CA ARG A 258 -4.88 10.68 -9.99
C ARG A 258 -4.09 10.19 -11.21
N GLU A 259 -4.20 8.91 -11.54
CA GLU A 259 -3.59 8.34 -12.75
C GLU A 259 -4.17 8.96 -14.03
N CYS A 260 -5.49 9.17 -14.08
CA CYS A 260 -6.17 9.72 -15.27
C CYS A 260 -6.02 11.24 -15.44
N PHE A 261 -5.97 12.00 -14.34
CA PHE A 261 -6.07 13.47 -14.36
C PHE A 261 -4.87 14.19 -13.74
N GLY A 262 -3.91 13.46 -13.18
CA GLY A 262 -2.73 14.02 -12.52
C GLY A 262 -2.91 14.21 -10.99
N TRP A 263 -1.77 14.34 -10.32
CA TRP A 263 -1.70 14.45 -8.86
C TRP A 263 -2.13 15.82 -8.33
N ASP A 264 -1.96 16.87 -9.15
CA ASP A 264 -2.31 18.25 -8.79
C ASP A 264 -3.81 18.54 -8.91
N MET A 265 -4.60 17.57 -9.39
CA MET A 265 -6.03 17.75 -9.59
C MET A 265 -6.79 17.40 -8.30
N PRO A 266 -7.53 18.35 -7.69
CA PRO A 266 -8.39 18.07 -6.55
C PRO A 266 -9.48 17.05 -6.92
N ILE A 267 -9.76 16.11 -6.02
CA ILE A 267 -10.83 15.12 -6.19
C ILE A 267 -11.93 15.46 -5.20
N PHE A 268 -13.18 15.46 -5.65
CA PHE A 268 -14.33 15.63 -4.75
C PHE A 268 -15.40 14.56 -4.97
N ALA A 269 -16.15 14.27 -3.94
CA ALA A 269 -17.32 13.41 -3.96
C ALA A 269 -18.52 14.13 -3.36
N GLN A 270 -19.72 13.92 -3.92
CA GLN A 270 -20.98 14.39 -3.39
C GLN A 270 -21.72 13.21 -2.76
N VAL A 271 -21.97 13.28 -1.48
CA VAL A 271 -22.55 12.18 -0.69
C VAL A 271 -23.81 12.66 0.01
N PRO A 272 -24.92 11.90 -0.02
CA PRO A 272 -26.08 12.21 0.79
C PRO A 272 -25.69 12.42 2.26
N ALA A 273 -26.16 13.49 2.89
CA ALA A 273 -25.86 13.80 4.29
C ALA A 273 -26.29 12.69 5.27
N THR A 274 -27.21 11.82 4.85
CA THR A 274 -27.69 10.66 5.59
C THR A 274 -26.78 9.44 5.46
N ASP A 275 -25.91 9.39 4.43
CA ASP A 275 -24.99 8.26 4.22
C ASP A 275 -23.71 8.40 5.07
N ARG A 276 -23.89 8.22 6.39
CA ARG A 276 -22.80 8.28 7.36
C ARG A 276 -21.66 7.30 7.08
N ARG A 277 -21.96 6.18 6.43
CA ARG A 277 -20.97 5.15 6.10
C ARG A 277 -20.00 5.64 5.04
N THR A 278 -20.49 6.14 3.91
CA THR A 278 -19.65 6.68 2.84
C THR A 278 -18.86 7.89 3.31
N LEU A 279 -19.46 8.81 4.07
CA LEU A 279 -18.77 9.94 4.69
C LEU A 279 -17.60 9.48 5.58
N HIS A 280 -17.81 8.46 6.42
CA HIS A 280 -16.75 7.91 7.26
C HIS A 280 -15.62 7.29 6.43
N VAL A 281 -15.93 6.54 5.37
CA VAL A 281 -14.92 5.94 4.49
C VAL A 281 -14.08 7.01 3.80
N LEU A 282 -14.72 8.05 3.27
CA LEU A 282 -14.02 9.18 2.63
C LEU A 282 -13.11 9.91 3.61
N ALA A 283 -13.58 10.20 4.81
CA ALA A 283 -12.78 10.85 5.85
C ALA A 283 -11.52 10.02 6.21
N ARG A 284 -11.63 8.70 6.26
CA ARG A 284 -10.51 7.80 6.54
C ARG A 284 -9.41 7.80 5.48
N ILE A 285 -9.70 8.17 4.26
CA ILE A 285 -8.70 8.28 3.19
C ILE A 285 -8.24 9.72 2.94
N GLY A 286 -8.64 10.66 3.82
CA GLY A 286 -8.15 12.02 3.81
C GLY A 286 -9.09 13.05 3.20
N PHE A 287 -10.27 12.66 2.71
CA PHE A 287 -11.27 13.63 2.28
C PHE A 287 -11.74 14.46 3.48
N ARG A 288 -11.92 15.74 3.25
CA ARG A 288 -12.46 16.70 4.23
C ARG A 288 -13.75 17.31 3.71
N GLU A 289 -14.64 17.62 4.60
CA GLU A 289 -15.87 18.34 4.26
C GLU A 289 -15.51 19.74 3.75
N ALA A 290 -15.99 20.05 2.55
CA ALA A 290 -15.88 21.38 1.95
C ALA A 290 -17.05 22.26 2.38
N ALA A 291 -17.09 23.50 1.91
CA ALA A 291 -18.16 24.45 2.21
C ALA A 291 -19.57 23.85 1.95
N PRO A 292 -20.58 24.18 2.78
CA PRO A 292 -21.87 23.53 2.73
C PRO A 292 -22.55 23.70 1.36
N GLU A 293 -22.93 22.57 0.77
CA GLU A 293 -23.84 22.46 -0.36
C GLU A 293 -25.30 22.41 0.13
N PRO A 294 -26.31 22.32 -0.77
CA PRO A 294 -27.72 22.18 -0.37
C PRO A 294 -27.90 21.11 0.73
N PRO A 295 -28.80 21.28 1.69
CA PRO A 295 -28.82 20.50 2.94
C PRO A 295 -28.96 18.97 2.80
N SER A 296 -29.17 18.47 1.58
CA SER A 296 -29.32 17.06 1.30
C SER A 296 -27.99 16.33 0.96
N PHE A 297 -26.91 17.07 0.64
CA PHE A 297 -25.62 16.49 0.25
C PHE A 297 -24.46 17.15 1.00
N VAL A 298 -23.40 16.38 1.18
CA VAL A 298 -22.12 16.84 1.70
C VAL A 298 -21.10 16.71 0.58
N ARG A 299 -20.37 17.78 0.29
CA ARG A 299 -19.22 17.76 -0.60
C ARG A 299 -17.98 17.43 0.22
N MET A 300 -17.36 16.33 -0.13
CA MET A 300 -16.09 15.86 0.44
C MET A 300 -14.98 16.11 -0.56
N GLU A 301 -13.86 16.71 -0.15
CA GLU A 301 -12.72 17.03 -1.02
C GLU A 301 -11.44 16.37 -0.52
N LEU A 302 -10.69 15.78 -1.47
CA LEU A 302 -9.33 15.31 -1.29
C LEU A 302 -8.40 16.28 -2.02
N ALA A 303 -7.57 16.97 -1.27
CA ALA A 303 -6.57 17.87 -1.82
C ALA A 303 -5.52 17.10 -2.66
N PRO A 304 -4.81 17.80 -3.55
CA PRO A 304 -3.68 17.25 -4.30
C PRO A 304 -2.63 16.58 -3.43
#